data_eeed622cc3cae3e38a36010d0f355103
#
_entry.id   eeed622cc3cae3e38a36010d0f355103
#
_cell.length_a   1.000
_cell.length_b   1.000
_cell.length_c   1.000
_cell.angle_alpha   90.00
_cell.angle_beta   90.00
_cell.angle_gamma   90.00
#
_symmetry.space_group_name_H-M   'P 1'
#
loop_
_entity.id
_entity.type
_entity.pdbx_description
1 polymer ?
#
loop_
_entity_poly.entity_id
_entity_poly.type
_entity_poly.pdbx_seq_one_letter_code
_entity_poly.pdbx_strand_id
1 'polypeptide(L)'
;MNIRNLMVSLMMVGGLFAQSVTGLVTDADTNPLSGANVVVDGTEMGTVASETGFYSIKLDPGTYTVTVTFIGYSSQSQEVVMGEEDVKVDFALAIDAITMSALEVLASRADEKTPVAYTTVGKEELEFRLGSQDVPMALNTTPSVYATQQGGGAGDARINVRGFNQRNVAVMINGVPQNDMENGWVYWSNWDGVADAAQSIQLQRGLSAVNLATPSIGGTMNIITNPASAEKGGKFKQEGGAGSFLKSTFNYNTGLMMGDKLALSGTIVRKTGDGIIDATWTDAWAYYMGASFQANDKNRFELYAIGAPQRHGQNLYKQNIATYSQELAGDIDGYDESAYAEGAKFQTEGGRTFNQNWGPVSSDYKGKQYWYMYGVGGLFGGGNQDRYNSGFLNERENFFHKPLVNLNHFMTINDKTRLSSVLYWSGGSGGGTGTYGSSFRKPAVDGEKWYRSSPWGWDWDAAIATNSDRVDTDFHATENRSKGILRNSINRQDTYGLISKLNYEVSDDLELQVGLDWRTAGIEHAREVRDLMGGDYYMDYADDNAPDGKRVELGDIIAYHNSTTVDWIGGFVQGNYTKDKLNLYGMGGLSSIKYSYQDHFTVANEVVKADAISTIQAKGGAMYDIDENVFTFL
;
A
#
# COMPACT_ATOMS: atom_id res chain seq x y z
N MET A 1 -48.61 77.64 -0.65
CA MET A 1 -48.72 78.16 -2.05
C MET A 1 -47.67 77.50 -2.89
N ASN A 2 -48.20 76.71 -3.83
CA ASN A 2 -47.65 76.11 -5.08
C ASN A 2 -46.58 74.99 -4.89
N ILE A 3 -46.97 73.82 -4.94
CA ILE A 3 -47.45 72.86 -5.95
C ILE A 3 -46.99 73.23 -7.37
N ARG A 4 -46.11 72.35 -7.88
CA ARG A 4 -45.79 71.97 -9.24
C ARG A 4 -44.28 71.79 -9.46
N ASN A 5 -43.84 70.60 -9.43
CA ASN A 5 -43.47 69.86 -10.64
C ASN A 5 -43.20 68.38 -10.32
N LEU A 6 -44.20 67.60 -10.55
CA LEU A 6 -44.11 66.16 -10.62
C LEU A 6 -43.43 65.85 -11.98
N MET A 7 -42.11 65.70 -11.99
CA MET A 7 -41.42 65.06 -13.09
C MET A 7 -41.53 63.56 -12.90
N VAL A 8 -42.40 62.96 -13.68
CA VAL A 8 -42.44 61.54 -13.92
C VAL A 8 -41.19 61.20 -14.75
N SER A 9 -40.11 60.84 -14.09
CA SER A 9 -39.04 60.09 -14.73
C SER A 9 -39.55 58.66 -14.97
N LEU A 10 -39.96 58.42 -16.20
CA LEU A 10 -40.18 57.08 -16.73
C LEU A 10 -38.82 56.37 -16.75
N MET A 11 -38.47 55.68 -15.63
CA MET A 11 -37.43 54.67 -15.68
C MET A 11 -37.96 53.59 -16.59
N MET A 12 -37.46 53.56 -17.82
CA MET A 12 -37.43 52.33 -18.58
C MET A 12 -36.56 51.35 -17.80
N VAL A 13 -37.17 50.48 -17.03
CA VAL A 13 -36.58 49.24 -16.61
C VAL A 13 -36.48 48.41 -17.86
N GLY A 14 -35.39 48.55 -18.60
CA GLY A 14 -34.96 47.54 -19.56
C GLY A 14 -34.81 46.26 -18.79
N GLY A 15 -35.77 45.36 -18.88
CA GLY A 15 -35.59 44.00 -18.38
C GLY A 15 -34.38 43.40 -19.10
N LEU A 16 -33.30 43.24 -18.38
CA LEU A 16 -32.22 42.37 -18.78
C LEU A 16 -32.83 40.97 -18.82
N PHE A 17 -33.34 40.56 -19.99
CA PHE A 17 -33.64 39.17 -20.25
C PHE A 17 -32.27 38.48 -20.37
N ALA A 18 -31.87 37.77 -19.34
CA ALA A 18 -30.72 36.89 -19.40
C ALA A 18 -31.04 35.84 -20.48
N GLN A 19 -30.27 35.84 -21.54
CA GLN A 19 -30.37 34.88 -22.63
C GLN A 19 -29.86 33.50 -22.17
N SER A 20 -30.32 32.46 -22.82
CA SER A 20 -29.96 31.09 -22.48
C SER A 20 -29.13 30.46 -23.60
N VAL A 21 -28.04 29.78 -23.19
CA VAL A 21 -27.43 28.72 -24.02
C VAL A 21 -28.22 27.45 -23.81
N THR A 22 -28.75 26.90 -24.88
CA THR A 22 -29.58 25.68 -24.86
C THR A 22 -29.04 24.68 -25.86
N GLY A 23 -29.29 23.39 -25.68
CA GLY A 23 -28.90 22.36 -26.63
C GLY A 23 -29.18 20.96 -26.13
N LEU A 24 -28.70 19.99 -26.90
CA LEU A 24 -28.76 18.58 -26.56
C LEU A 24 -27.35 18.05 -26.36
N VAL A 25 -27.21 17.18 -25.37
CA VAL A 25 -26.01 16.37 -25.18
C VAL A 25 -26.35 14.94 -25.56
N THR A 26 -25.67 14.43 -26.59
CA THR A 26 -25.88 13.07 -27.11
C THR A 26 -24.55 12.32 -27.23
N ASP A 27 -24.62 11.03 -27.47
CA ASP A 27 -23.48 10.25 -27.95
C ASP A 27 -23.33 10.42 -29.50
N ALA A 28 -22.31 9.75 -30.07
CA ALA A 28 -22.06 9.75 -31.51
C ALA A 28 -23.20 9.10 -32.34
N ASP A 29 -24.01 8.24 -31.70
CA ASP A 29 -25.17 7.56 -32.31
C ASP A 29 -26.49 8.30 -32.07
N THR A 30 -26.41 9.53 -31.53
CA THR A 30 -27.54 10.44 -31.24
C THR A 30 -28.43 10.02 -30.06
N ASN A 31 -27.99 9.08 -29.20
CA ASN A 31 -28.70 8.77 -27.98
C ASN A 31 -28.48 9.88 -26.94
N PRO A 32 -29.53 10.29 -26.20
CA PRO A 32 -29.38 11.34 -25.18
C PRO A 32 -28.52 10.89 -24.00
N LEU A 33 -27.58 11.73 -23.57
CA LEU A 33 -26.75 11.52 -22.40
C LEU A 33 -27.36 12.23 -21.19
N SER A 34 -28.35 11.58 -20.58
CA SER A 34 -28.98 12.04 -19.33
C SER A 34 -27.98 12.14 -18.19
N GLY A 35 -27.97 13.27 -17.47
CA GLY A 35 -27.04 13.48 -16.39
C GLY A 35 -25.65 14.00 -16.82
N ALA A 36 -25.44 14.34 -18.09
CA ALA A 36 -24.23 15.00 -18.52
C ALA A 36 -24.06 16.37 -17.85
N ASN A 37 -22.87 16.64 -17.31
CA ASN A 37 -22.57 17.90 -16.65
C ASN A 37 -22.15 18.95 -17.67
N VAL A 38 -22.80 20.11 -17.66
CA VAL A 38 -22.54 21.25 -18.58
C VAL A 38 -22.11 22.43 -17.73
N VAL A 39 -20.87 22.89 -17.90
CA VAL A 39 -20.27 23.98 -17.10
C VAL A 39 -19.80 25.11 -18.00
N VAL A 40 -19.80 26.31 -17.48
CA VAL A 40 -19.21 27.48 -18.12
C VAL A 40 -17.85 27.73 -17.48
N ASP A 41 -16.78 27.51 -18.25
CA ASP A 41 -15.41 27.57 -17.76
C ASP A 41 -15.06 28.91 -17.09
N GLY A 42 -14.37 28.84 -15.97
CA GLY A 42 -13.98 30.03 -15.20
C GLY A 42 -15.11 30.70 -14.40
N THR A 43 -16.30 30.07 -14.32
CA THR A 43 -17.44 30.54 -13.54
C THR A 43 -17.97 29.42 -12.62
N GLU A 44 -18.89 29.76 -11.69
CA GLU A 44 -19.64 28.77 -10.90
C GLU A 44 -20.96 28.35 -11.59
N MET A 45 -21.17 28.74 -12.85
CA MET A 45 -22.41 28.46 -13.57
C MET A 45 -22.32 27.12 -14.31
N GLY A 46 -23.33 26.29 -14.10
CA GLY A 46 -23.47 25.00 -14.78
C GLY A 46 -24.85 24.41 -14.58
N THR A 47 -25.11 23.33 -15.30
CA THR A 47 -26.38 22.57 -15.23
C THR A 47 -26.10 21.12 -15.58
N VAL A 48 -27.11 20.27 -15.40
CA VAL A 48 -27.09 18.85 -15.78
C VAL A 48 -28.10 18.61 -16.87
N ALA A 49 -27.73 17.82 -17.88
CA ALA A 49 -28.65 17.45 -18.97
C ALA A 49 -29.81 16.60 -18.46
N SER A 50 -31.01 16.87 -18.93
CA SER A 50 -32.23 16.16 -18.58
C SER A 50 -32.26 14.73 -19.17
N GLU A 51 -33.30 13.95 -18.87
CA GLU A 51 -33.51 12.61 -19.44
C GLU A 51 -33.50 12.56 -20.95
N THR A 52 -33.82 13.69 -21.63
CA THR A 52 -33.78 13.79 -23.08
C THR A 52 -32.46 14.38 -23.60
N GLY A 53 -31.45 14.53 -22.73
CA GLY A 53 -30.18 15.16 -23.07
C GLY A 53 -30.25 16.70 -23.17
N PHE A 54 -31.41 17.32 -22.90
CA PHE A 54 -31.56 18.77 -23.03
C PHE A 54 -30.94 19.51 -21.84
N TYR A 55 -30.25 20.62 -22.13
CA TYR A 55 -29.71 21.53 -21.14
C TYR A 55 -30.05 23.00 -21.43
N SER A 56 -30.03 23.85 -20.40
CA SER A 56 -30.21 25.27 -20.52
C SER A 56 -29.45 26.00 -19.43
N ILE A 57 -28.61 26.97 -19.79
CA ILE A 57 -27.85 27.83 -18.85
C ILE A 57 -28.14 29.29 -19.22
N LYS A 58 -28.53 30.11 -18.26
CA LYS A 58 -28.73 31.55 -18.44
C LYS A 58 -27.38 32.26 -18.31
N LEU A 59 -27.05 33.06 -19.34
CA LEU A 59 -25.81 33.83 -19.40
C LEU A 59 -26.08 35.28 -19.80
N ASP A 60 -25.32 36.19 -19.26
CA ASP A 60 -25.29 37.58 -19.74
C ASP A 60 -24.55 37.69 -21.07
N PRO A 61 -24.73 38.78 -21.84
CA PRO A 61 -23.96 38.97 -23.07
C PRO A 61 -22.46 38.92 -22.83
N GLY A 62 -21.74 38.10 -23.62
CA GLY A 62 -20.30 37.87 -23.45
C GLY A 62 -19.81 36.66 -24.24
N THR A 63 -18.51 36.40 -24.19
CA THR A 63 -17.90 35.20 -24.79
C THR A 63 -17.55 34.23 -23.68
N TYR A 64 -18.01 32.99 -23.81
CA TYR A 64 -17.89 31.94 -22.84
C TYR A 64 -17.39 30.65 -23.48
N THR A 65 -16.66 29.85 -22.77
CA THR A 65 -16.38 28.45 -23.11
C THR A 65 -17.34 27.57 -22.34
N VAL A 66 -18.18 26.81 -23.03
CA VAL A 66 -19.08 25.83 -22.43
C VAL A 66 -18.44 24.45 -22.58
N THR A 67 -18.19 23.76 -21.47
CA THR A 67 -17.60 22.43 -21.43
C THR A 67 -18.62 21.42 -20.95
N VAL A 68 -18.75 20.33 -21.69
CA VAL A 68 -19.63 19.20 -21.36
C VAL A 68 -18.79 17.99 -20.98
N THR A 69 -19.13 17.38 -19.86
CA THR A 69 -18.51 16.14 -19.39
C THR A 69 -19.58 15.11 -19.04
N PHE A 70 -19.31 13.86 -19.41
CA PHE A 70 -20.14 12.73 -19.02
C PHE A 70 -19.27 11.51 -18.77
N ILE A 71 -19.63 10.69 -17.78
CA ILE A 71 -18.85 9.52 -17.41
C ILE A 71 -18.80 8.54 -18.59
N GLY A 72 -17.59 8.14 -19.00
CA GLY A 72 -17.39 7.25 -20.14
C GLY A 72 -17.28 7.94 -21.51
N TYR A 73 -17.27 9.27 -21.55
CA TYR A 73 -17.19 10.05 -22.78
C TYR A 73 -16.10 11.11 -22.70
N SER A 74 -15.45 11.40 -23.84
CA SER A 74 -14.51 12.50 -23.97
C SER A 74 -15.21 13.83 -23.76
N SER A 75 -14.64 14.69 -22.92
CA SER A 75 -15.16 16.04 -22.71
C SER A 75 -15.11 16.84 -24.03
N GLN A 76 -16.09 17.67 -24.25
CA GLN A 76 -16.14 18.57 -25.40
C GLN A 76 -16.37 20.01 -24.94
N SER A 77 -15.57 20.95 -25.44
CA SER A 77 -15.68 22.37 -25.15
C SER A 77 -15.97 23.15 -26.42
N GLN A 78 -16.82 24.14 -26.30
CA GLN A 78 -17.14 25.05 -27.43
C GLN A 78 -17.22 26.49 -26.95
N GLU A 79 -16.60 27.39 -27.69
CA GLU A 79 -16.74 28.83 -27.48
C GLU A 79 -18.11 29.31 -27.95
N VAL A 80 -18.81 30.05 -27.11
CA VAL A 80 -20.15 30.54 -27.32
C VAL A 80 -20.17 32.07 -27.12
N VAL A 81 -20.61 32.80 -28.13
CA VAL A 81 -20.79 34.27 -28.05
C VAL A 81 -22.26 34.55 -27.75
N MET A 82 -22.57 35.03 -26.57
CA MET A 82 -23.90 35.44 -26.16
C MET A 82 -24.16 36.89 -26.57
N GLY A 83 -25.20 37.09 -27.32
CA GLY A 83 -25.72 38.41 -27.74
C GLY A 83 -27.05 38.75 -27.03
N GLU A 84 -28.01 39.26 -27.79
CA GLU A 84 -29.36 39.59 -27.31
C GLU A 84 -30.39 38.48 -27.59
N GLU A 85 -29.96 37.34 -28.17
CA GLU A 85 -30.79 36.19 -28.51
C GLU A 85 -30.26 34.91 -27.85
N ASP A 86 -31.15 33.92 -27.68
CA ASP A 86 -30.76 32.59 -27.17
C ASP A 86 -29.86 31.90 -28.20
N VAL A 87 -28.83 31.19 -27.70
CA VAL A 87 -27.88 30.46 -28.55
C VAL A 87 -28.10 28.98 -28.37
N LYS A 88 -28.21 28.24 -29.49
CA LYS A 88 -28.31 26.79 -29.46
C LYS A 88 -26.95 26.16 -29.77
N VAL A 89 -26.49 25.26 -28.85
CA VAL A 89 -25.24 24.53 -28.98
C VAL A 89 -25.49 23.06 -28.61
N ASP A 90 -25.38 22.18 -29.58
CA ASP A 90 -25.52 20.73 -29.35
C ASP A 90 -24.14 20.11 -29.22
N PHE A 91 -23.98 19.15 -28.29
CA PHE A 91 -22.76 18.41 -28.07
C PHE A 91 -22.99 16.93 -28.38
N ALA A 92 -22.14 16.36 -29.24
CA ALA A 92 -22.12 14.92 -29.51
C ALA A 92 -20.81 14.34 -28.95
N LEU A 93 -20.88 13.74 -27.78
CA LEU A 93 -19.69 13.23 -27.10
C LEU A 93 -19.29 11.88 -27.70
N ALA A 94 -18.01 11.73 -27.99
CA ALA A 94 -17.45 10.43 -28.37
C ALA A 94 -17.17 9.61 -27.11
N ILE A 95 -17.36 8.30 -27.19
CA ILE A 95 -16.99 7.37 -26.11
C ILE A 95 -15.50 7.54 -25.81
N ASP A 96 -15.19 7.87 -24.56
CA ASP A 96 -13.81 7.92 -24.08
C ASP A 96 -13.40 6.56 -23.53
N ALA A 97 -12.73 5.77 -24.36
CA ALA A 97 -12.20 4.48 -23.98
C ALA A 97 -11.21 4.57 -22.79
N ILE A 98 -10.59 5.73 -22.56
CA ILE A 98 -9.70 5.99 -21.42
C ILE A 98 -10.53 6.14 -20.14
N THR A 99 -11.62 6.90 -20.18
CA THR A 99 -12.53 7.08 -19.03
C THR A 99 -13.29 5.78 -18.73
N MET A 100 -13.70 5.02 -19.75
CA MET A 100 -14.34 3.71 -19.54
C MET A 100 -13.39 2.69 -18.90
N SER A 101 -12.12 2.63 -19.24
CA SER A 101 -11.19 1.71 -18.60
C SER A 101 -10.74 2.18 -17.22
N ALA A 102 -10.78 3.48 -16.91
CA ALA A 102 -10.69 3.97 -15.53
C ALA A 102 -11.87 3.48 -14.70
N LEU A 103 -13.07 3.36 -15.29
CA LEU A 103 -14.24 2.74 -14.67
C LEU A 103 -14.02 1.23 -14.42
N GLU A 104 -13.35 0.51 -15.33
CA GLU A 104 -13.08 -0.94 -15.16
C GLU A 104 -12.04 -1.23 -14.07
N VAL A 105 -11.00 -0.43 -13.94
CA VAL A 105 -10.11 -0.48 -12.75
C VAL A 105 -10.89 -0.10 -11.50
N LEU A 106 -11.84 0.83 -11.61
CA LEU A 106 -12.77 1.20 -10.55
C LEU A 106 -13.85 0.15 -10.30
N ALA A 107 -14.15 -0.76 -11.24
CA ALA A 107 -15.16 -1.84 -11.05
C ALA A 107 -14.79 -2.84 -9.92
N SER A 108 -13.53 -2.85 -9.46
CA SER A 108 -13.16 -3.53 -8.21
C SER A 108 -13.45 -2.68 -6.96
N ARG A 109 -14.05 -1.50 -7.10
CA ARG A 109 -14.39 -0.56 -6.04
C ARG A 109 -15.90 -0.50 -5.86
N ALA A 110 -16.31 -0.18 -4.63
CA ALA A 110 -17.70 0.14 -4.34
C ALA A 110 -18.02 1.57 -4.81
N ASP A 111 -19.19 1.75 -5.31
CA ASP A 111 -19.82 3.02 -5.67
C ASP A 111 -21.12 3.22 -4.86
N GLU A 112 -21.86 4.26 -5.15
CA GLU A 112 -23.11 4.61 -4.47
C GLU A 112 -24.22 3.55 -4.65
N LYS A 113 -24.16 2.74 -5.71
CA LYS A 113 -25.10 1.66 -5.99
C LYS A 113 -24.67 0.31 -5.41
N THR A 114 -23.48 0.24 -4.84
CA THR A 114 -22.93 -1.00 -4.28
C THR A 114 -23.38 -1.17 -2.83
N PRO A 115 -24.08 -2.24 -2.46
CA PRO A 115 -24.62 -2.44 -1.11
C PRO A 115 -23.54 -2.86 -0.10
N VAL A 116 -22.51 -2.05 0.07
CA VAL A 116 -21.43 -2.24 1.05
C VAL A 116 -20.99 -0.90 1.65
N ALA A 117 -20.61 -0.93 2.93
CA ALA A 117 -20.06 0.25 3.56
C ALA A 117 -18.61 0.48 3.08
N TYR A 118 -18.33 1.63 2.49
CA TYR A 118 -16.99 1.98 2.04
C TYR A 118 -16.59 3.42 2.44
N THR A 119 -15.31 3.70 2.33
CA THR A 119 -14.74 5.04 2.47
C THR A 119 -13.63 5.19 1.42
N THR A 120 -13.64 6.28 0.69
CA THR A 120 -12.58 6.64 -0.25
C THR A 120 -11.80 7.83 0.30
N VAL A 121 -10.50 7.66 0.46
CA VAL A 121 -9.57 8.72 0.84
C VAL A 121 -8.86 9.18 -0.43
N GLY A 122 -9.10 10.42 -0.82
CA GLY A 122 -8.55 11.02 -2.04
C GLY A 122 -7.09 11.46 -1.87
N LYS A 123 -6.47 11.86 -2.99
CA LYS A 123 -5.06 12.25 -3.05
C LYS A 123 -4.70 13.37 -2.08
N GLU A 124 -5.46 14.44 -2.05
CA GLU A 124 -5.20 15.61 -1.20
C GLU A 124 -5.25 15.25 0.29
N GLU A 125 -6.22 14.44 0.68
CA GLU A 125 -6.37 13.96 2.05
C GLU A 125 -5.22 13.03 2.44
N LEU A 126 -4.76 12.15 1.53
CA LEU A 126 -3.59 11.30 1.73
C LEU A 126 -2.32 12.14 1.90
N GLU A 127 -2.10 13.15 1.05
CA GLU A 127 -0.95 14.04 1.12
C GLU A 127 -0.91 14.83 2.44
N PHE A 128 -2.08 15.21 2.97
CA PHE A 128 -2.19 15.92 4.25
C PHE A 128 -1.94 15.00 5.45
N ARG A 129 -2.47 13.77 5.42
CA ARG A 129 -2.44 12.86 6.57
C ARG A 129 -1.19 12.01 6.67
N LEU A 130 -0.56 11.68 5.53
CA LEU A 130 0.51 10.69 5.50
C LEU A 130 1.75 11.16 6.28
N GLY A 131 2.30 12.33 5.97
CA GLY A 131 3.50 12.86 6.63
C GLY A 131 4.63 11.83 6.70
N SER A 132 5.09 11.55 7.93
CA SER A 132 6.08 10.51 8.24
C SER A 132 5.48 9.11 8.45
N GLN A 133 4.15 8.98 8.42
CA GLN A 133 3.44 7.78 8.85
C GLN A 133 3.35 6.74 7.73
N ASP A 134 3.13 5.49 8.14
CA ASP A 134 2.82 4.40 7.22
C ASP A 134 1.39 4.50 6.68
N VAL A 135 1.14 3.92 5.50
CA VAL A 135 -0.16 3.99 4.80
C VAL A 135 -1.38 3.68 5.70
N PRO A 136 -1.37 2.65 6.56
CA PRO A 136 -2.51 2.36 7.42
C PRO A 136 -2.89 3.50 8.37
N MET A 137 -1.91 4.27 8.83
CA MET A 137 -2.15 5.36 9.79
C MET A 137 -2.99 6.49 9.18
N ALA A 138 -2.85 6.73 7.86
CA ALA A 138 -3.67 7.70 7.14
C ALA A 138 -5.17 7.33 7.10
N LEU A 139 -5.50 6.06 7.38
CA LEU A 139 -6.87 5.55 7.40
C LEU A 139 -7.50 5.52 8.79
N ASN A 140 -6.79 5.92 9.84
CA ASN A 140 -7.23 5.77 11.23
C ASN A 140 -8.48 6.62 11.57
N THR A 141 -8.82 7.60 10.75
CA THR A 141 -10.06 8.39 10.85
C THR A 141 -11.25 7.72 10.14
N THR A 142 -11.01 6.62 9.42
CA THR A 142 -12.08 5.86 8.74
C THR A 142 -12.86 5.06 9.77
N PRO A 143 -14.21 5.09 9.76
CA PRO A 143 -15.02 4.32 10.70
C PRO A 143 -14.66 2.82 10.68
N SER A 144 -14.61 2.19 11.87
CA SER A 144 -14.28 0.78 12.08
C SER A 144 -12.84 0.38 11.68
N VAL A 145 -11.94 1.33 11.51
CA VAL A 145 -10.51 1.11 11.31
C VAL A 145 -9.77 1.41 12.60
N TYR A 146 -8.84 0.53 12.94
CA TYR A 146 -7.87 0.75 13.99
C TYR A 146 -6.49 0.41 13.47
N ALA A 147 -5.69 1.44 13.24
CA ALA A 147 -4.31 1.31 12.82
C ALA A 147 -3.37 1.71 13.96
N THR A 148 -2.31 0.95 14.15
CA THR A 148 -1.27 1.22 15.15
C THR A 148 0.08 1.28 14.48
N GLN A 149 0.87 2.25 14.89
CA GLN A 149 2.28 2.31 14.59
C GLN A 149 3.03 1.37 15.53
N GLN A 150 3.99 0.62 15.03
CA GLN A 150 4.83 -0.26 15.83
C GLN A 150 6.31 0.05 15.56
N GLY A 151 7.21 -0.60 16.29
CA GLY A 151 8.64 -0.57 16.03
C GLY A 151 9.34 0.78 16.21
N GLY A 152 8.63 1.81 16.69
CA GLY A 152 9.21 3.13 16.92
C GLY A 152 9.00 4.13 15.80
N GLY A 153 8.29 3.77 14.70
CA GLY A 153 7.84 4.79 13.79
C GLY A 153 7.81 4.48 12.31
N ALA A 154 8.75 3.79 11.74
CA ALA A 154 8.78 3.57 10.30
C ALA A 154 8.57 2.09 9.95
N GLY A 155 7.60 1.83 9.08
CA GLY A 155 7.49 0.57 8.36
C GLY A 155 6.77 -0.58 9.03
N ASP A 156 6.41 -0.48 10.31
CA ASP A 156 5.86 -1.60 11.08
C ASP A 156 4.38 -1.43 11.47
N ALA A 157 3.65 -0.55 10.81
CA ALA A 157 2.22 -0.33 11.11
C ALA A 157 1.37 -1.60 10.96
N ARG A 158 0.28 -1.64 11.68
CA ARG A 158 -0.73 -2.70 11.62
C ARG A 158 -2.11 -2.08 11.42
N ILE A 159 -3.00 -2.79 10.75
CA ILE A 159 -4.38 -2.37 10.54
C ILE A 159 -5.34 -3.48 10.91
N ASN A 160 -6.40 -3.09 11.60
CA ASN A 160 -7.58 -3.91 11.85
C ASN A 160 -8.81 -3.21 11.27
N VAL A 161 -9.67 -3.98 10.64
CA VAL A 161 -10.93 -3.49 10.06
C VAL A 161 -12.07 -4.31 10.65
N ARG A 162 -13.02 -3.67 11.33
CA ARG A 162 -14.10 -4.33 12.07
C ARG A 162 -13.61 -5.42 13.04
N GLY A 163 -12.44 -5.21 13.68
CA GLY A 163 -11.82 -6.17 14.58
C GLY A 163 -11.02 -7.28 13.91
N PHE A 164 -11.10 -7.44 12.59
CA PHE A 164 -10.29 -8.39 11.84
C PHE A 164 -8.89 -7.81 11.57
N ASN A 165 -7.85 -8.60 11.86
CA ASN A 165 -6.48 -8.19 11.54
C ASN A 165 -6.23 -8.20 10.01
N GLN A 166 -5.14 -7.58 9.58
CA GLN A 166 -4.81 -7.38 8.16
C GLN A 166 -4.67 -8.66 7.32
N ARG A 167 -4.51 -9.86 7.91
CA ARG A 167 -4.53 -11.13 7.17
C ARG A 167 -5.91 -11.45 6.59
N ASN A 168 -6.96 -10.88 7.19
CA ASN A 168 -8.34 -11.06 6.81
C ASN A 168 -8.89 -9.86 6.02
N VAL A 169 -8.02 -8.95 5.61
CA VAL A 169 -8.34 -7.78 4.78
C VAL A 169 -7.55 -7.92 3.48
N ALA A 170 -8.24 -8.00 2.35
CA ALA A 170 -7.56 -8.04 1.06
C ALA A 170 -6.98 -6.66 0.75
N VAL A 171 -5.67 -6.58 0.57
CA VAL A 171 -4.98 -5.34 0.18
C VAL A 171 -4.55 -5.47 -1.26
N MET A 172 -4.94 -4.51 -2.09
CA MET A 172 -4.63 -4.49 -3.52
C MET A 172 -3.96 -3.19 -3.93
N ILE A 173 -3.04 -3.29 -4.88
CA ILE A 173 -2.43 -2.15 -5.57
C ILE A 173 -2.66 -2.35 -7.07
N ASN A 174 -3.39 -1.44 -7.70
CA ASN A 174 -3.75 -1.51 -9.13
C ASN A 174 -4.34 -2.86 -9.56
N GLY A 175 -5.17 -3.47 -8.69
CA GLY A 175 -5.82 -4.75 -8.92
C GLY A 175 -4.98 -5.98 -8.54
N VAL A 176 -3.71 -5.81 -8.13
CA VAL A 176 -2.83 -6.91 -7.70
C VAL A 176 -2.91 -7.11 -6.19
N PRO A 177 -3.29 -8.29 -5.69
CA PRO A 177 -3.30 -8.61 -4.27
C PRO A 177 -1.89 -8.61 -3.67
N GLN A 178 -1.73 -8.00 -2.51
CA GLN A 178 -0.45 -7.81 -1.82
C GLN A 178 -0.28 -8.66 -0.56
N ASN A 179 -1.34 -9.31 -0.10
CA ASN A 179 -1.25 -10.25 1.01
C ASN A 179 -0.28 -11.38 0.64
N ASP A 180 0.65 -11.66 1.54
CA ASP A 180 1.64 -12.73 1.39
C ASP A 180 0.94 -14.08 1.18
N MET A 181 1.41 -14.87 0.21
CA MET A 181 0.73 -16.12 -0.18
C MET A 181 0.90 -17.24 0.84
N GLU A 182 1.94 -17.19 1.67
CA GLU A 182 2.20 -18.20 2.68
C GLU A 182 1.43 -17.92 3.98
N ASN A 183 1.43 -16.67 4.46
CA ASN A 183 0.93 -16.33 5.78
C ASN A 183 -0.19 -15.26 5.80
N GLY A 184 -0.56 -14.68 4.65
CA GLY A 184 -1.60 -13.67 4.50
C GLY A 184 -1.25 -12.27 5.00
N TRP A 185 -0.02 -12.04 5.47
CA TRP A 185 0.39 -10.78 6.07
C TRP A 185 0.69 -9.70 5.02
N VAL A 186 0.56 -8.43 5.41
CA VAL A 186 1.03 -7.29 4.62
C VAL A 186 2.07 -6.53 5.44
N TYR A 187 3.29 -6.44 4.92
CA TYR A 187 4.39 -5.70 5.53
C TYR A 187 4.42 -4.30 4.94
N TRP A 188 3.96 -3.31 5.71
CA TRP A 188 3.74 -1.96 5.20
C TRP A 188 5.01 -1.21 4.84
N SER A 189 6.15 -1.58 5.44
CA SER A 189 7.47 -1.10 5.03
C SER A 189 7.80 -1.38 3.56
N ASN A 190 7.25 -2.45 2.99
CA ASN A 190 7.44 -2.79 1.57
C ASN A 190 6.69 -1.87 0.61
N TRP A 191 5.78 -1.06 1.13
CA TRP A 191 4.89 -0.15 0.39
C TRP A 191 5.02 1.31 0.86
N ASP A 192 6.08 1.63 1.58
CA ASP A 192 6.39 3.01 1.97
C ASP A 192 6.58 3.86 0.70
N GLY A 193 5.93 5.02 0.65
CA GLY A 193 5.92 5.89 -0.53
C GLY A 193 4.88 5.54 -1.61
N VAL A 194 4.21 4.39 -1.57
CA VAL A 194 3.13 4.06 -2.54
C VAL A 194 1.98 5.05 -2.45
N ALA A 195 1.64 5.50 -1.23
CA ALA A 195 0.58 6.49 -1.05
C ALA A 195 0.91 7.86 -1.64
N ASP A 196 2.20 8.22 -1.80
CA ASP A 196 2.62 9.46 -2.47
C ASP A 196 2.33 9.44 -3.99
N ALA A 197 2.22 8.25 -4.57
CA ALA A 197 1.85 8.04 -5.97
C ALA A 197 0.35 7.73 -6.15
N ALA A 198 -0.37 7.40 -5.08
CA ALA A 198 -1.77 7.00 -5.14
C ALA A 198 -2.67 8.18 -5.52
N GLN A 199 -3.65 7.90 -6.36
CA GLN A 199 -4.77 8.80 -6.64
C GLN A 199 -5.80 8.72 -5.52
N SER A 200 -6.02 7.53 -5.00
CA SER A 200 -6.95 7.31 -3.89
C SER A 200 -6.76 5.93 -3.27
N ILE A 201 -7.23 5.79 -2.02
CA ILE A 201 -7.37 4.53 -1.32
C ILE A 201 -8.84 4.34 -0.98
N GLN A 202 -9.45 3.25 -1.44
CA GLN A 202 -10.78 2.88 -1.02
C GLN A 202 -10.72 1.70 -0.07
N LEU A 203 -11.38 1.82 1.08
CA LEU A 203 -11.58 0.76 2.04
C LEU A 203 -13.05 0.36 2.07
N GLN A 204 -13.34 -0.87 1.63
CA GLN A 204 -14.64 -1.52 1.80
C GLN A 204 -14.62 -2.33 3.09
N ARG A 205 -15.66 -2.24 3.90
CA ARG A 205 -15.71 -2.81 5.25
C ARG A 205 -16.68 -3.99 5.31
N GLY A 206 -16.21 -5.14 5.77
CA GLY A 206 -16.95 -6.39 5.82
C GLY A 206 -16.84 -7.19 4.52
N LEU A 207 -17.84 -7.96 4.20
CA LEU A 207 -17.90 -8.72 2.95
C LEU A 207 -17.94 -7.76 1.77
N SER A 208 -16.79 -7.53 1.18
CA SER A 208 -16.65 -6.55 0.09
C SER A 208 -17.30 -7.03 -1.19
N ALA A 209 -17.76 -6.10 -2.01
CA ALA A 209 -18.25 -6.40 -3.36
C ALA A 209 -17.10 -6.71 -4.35
N VAL A 210 -15.85 -6.69 -3.89
CA VAL A 210 -14.70 -6.99 -4.74
C VAL A 210 -14.72 -8.43 -5.21
N ASN A 211 -14.64 -8.59 -6.50
CA ASN A 211 -14.75 -9.83 -7.23
C ASN A 211 -13.36 -10.47 -7.36
N LEU A 212 -12.94 -11.15 -6.31
CA LEU A 212 -11.74 -11.97 -6.27
C LEU A 212 -12.05 -13.27 -5.54
N ALA A 213 -11.39 -14.33 -5.95
CA ALA A 213 -11.42 -15.59 -5.23
C ALA A 213 -10.69 -15.51 -3.86
N THR A 214 -10.07 -14.38 -3.54
CA THR A 214 -9.34 -14.17 -2.27
C THR A 214 -10.31 -13.88 -1.13
N PRO A 215 -10.27 -14.64 -0.04
CA PRO A 215 -11.09 -14.37 1.13
C PRO A 215 -10.77 -12.99 1.75
N SER A 216 -11.80 -12.20 2.05
CA SER A 216 -11.64 -10.88 2.67
C SER A 216 -12.82 -10.59 3.61
N ILE A 217 -12.88 -11.34 4.71
CA ILE A 217 -13.99 -11.22 5.68
C ILE A 217 -13.99 -9.87 6.42
N GLY A 218 -12.82 -9.30 6.66
CA GLY A 218 -12.65 -8.00 7.33
C GLY A 218 -12.95 -6.81 6.42
N GLY A 219 -12.68 -6.96 5.14
CA GLY A 219 -12.84 -5.90 4.15
C GLY A 219 -11.81 -5.97 3.03
N THR A 220 -11.83 -4.96 2.16
CA THR A 220 -10.88 -4.83 1.06
C THR A 220 -10.34 -3.40 1.00
N MET A 221 -9.03 -3.27 0.95
CA MET A 221 -8.33 -2.01 0.69
C MET A 221 -7.82 -2.01 -0.75
N ASN A 222 -8.20 -1.01 -1.53
CA ASN A 222 -7.76 -0.89 -2.92
C ASN A 222 -7.03 0.46 -3.12
N ILE A 223 -5.73 0.38 -3.39
CA ILE A 223 -4.86 1.52 -3.67
C ILE A 223 -4.77 1.66 -5.19
N ILE A 224 -5.13 2.82 -5.71
CA ILE A 224 -5.16 3.06 -7.15
C ILE A 224 -4.24 4.23 -7.51
N THR A 225 -3.43 3.99 -8.54
CA THR A 225 -2.69 5.00 -9.28
C THR A 225 -3.24 5.03 -10.71
N ASN A 226 -3.41 6.20 -11.32
CA ASN A 226 -3.94 6.29 -12.68
C ASN A 226 -3.18 7.36 -13.48
N PRO A 227 -2.23 6.96 -14.35
CA PRO A 227 -1.47 7.89 -15.18
C PRO A 227 -2.36 8.69 -16.15
N ALA A 228 -3.42 8.09 -16.68
CA ALA A 228 -4.28 8.70 -17.68
C ALA A 228 -5.16 9.83 -17.14
N SER A 229 -5.51 9.79 -15.85
CA SER A 229 -6.30 10.84 -15.20
C SER A 229 -5.46 11.97 -14.61
N ALA A 230 -4.13 11.84 -14.65
CA ALA A 230 -3.24 12.82 -14.06
C ALA A 230 -3.01 14.01 -15.00
N GLU A 231 -3.24 15.23 -14.54
CA GLU A 231 -2.92 16.43 -15.27
C GLU A 231 -1.41 16.56 -15.50
N LYS A 232 -1.03 17.19 -16.62
CA LYS A 232 0.37 17.46 -16.94
C LYS A 232 0.99 18.39 -15.90
N GLY A 233 2.06 17.94 -15.27
CA GLY A 233 2.78 18.79 -14.32
C GLY A 233 3.80 18.01 -13.50
N GLY A 234 4.62 18.76 -12.76
CA GLY A 234 5.58 18.22 -11.81
C GLY A 234 5.39 18.86 -10.44
N LYS A 235 5.57 18.07 -9.40
CA LYS A 235 5.51 18.51 -7.99
C LYS A 235 6.75 18.05 -7.26
N PHE A 236 7.39 18.96 -6.55
CA PHE A 236 8.40 18.64 -5.54
C PHE A 236 7.86 18.99 -4.16
N LYS A 237 7.91 18.05 -3.24
CA LYS A 237 7.47 18.22 -1.85
C LYS A 237 8.62 17.87 -0.92
N GLN A 238 8.89 18.76 0.04
CA GLN A 238 9.86 18.54 1.11
C GLN A 238 9.14 18.56 2.45
N GLU A 239 9.35 17.54 3.26
CA GLU A 239 8.75 17.38 4.58
C GLU A 239 9.86 17.18 5.62
N GLY A 240 9.72 17.83 6.77
CA GLY A 240 10.64 17.71 7.90
C GLY A 240 9.86 17.52 9.20
N GLY A 241 10.45 16.85 10.18
CA GLY A 241 9.78 16.56 11.45
C GLY A 241 10.72 16.15 12.57
N ALA A 242 10.14 15.73 13.68
CA ALA A 242 10.88 15.24 14.84
C ALA A 242 11.73 14.00 14.49
N GLY A 243 12.79 13.75 15.25
CA GLY A 243 13.71 12.64 15.01
C GLY A 243 14.51 12.81 13.72
N SER A 244 14.92 14.02 13.37
CA SER A 244 15.64 14.36 12.14
C SER A 244 14.93 13.90 10.86
N PHE A 245 13.61 13.74 10.93
CA PHE A 245 12.81 13.25 9.79
C PHE A 245 12.93 14.21 8.61
N LEU A 246 13.29 13.65 7.45
CA LEU A 246 13.36 14.34 6.18
C LEU A 246 12.79 13.44 5.08
N LYS A 247 11.77 13.95 4.35
CA LYS A 247 11.18 13.27 3.21
C LYS A 247 11.14 14.20 2.01
N SER A 248 11.70 13.76 0.90
CA SER A 248 11.69 14.45 -0.39
C SER A 248 10.90 13.63 -1.39
N THR A 249 9.87 14.20 -1.95
CA THR A 249 9.02 13.55 -2.97
C THR A 249 9.09 14.36 -4.25
N PHE A 250 9.44 13.70 -5.36
CA PHE A 250 9.33 14.26 -6.70
C PHE A 250 8.31 13.45 -7.49
N ASN A 251 7.33 14.13 -8.07
CA ASN A 251 6.30 13.54 -8.93
C ASN A 251 6.29 14.29 -10.27
N TYR A 252 6.10 13.55 -11.36
CA TYR A 252 5.91 14.12 -12.70
C TYR A 252 4.89 13.32 -13.48
N ASN A 253 3.95 14.03 -14.12
CA ASN A 253 2.94 13.47 -14.99
C ASN A 253 3.01 14.17 -16.36
N THR A 254 2.96 13.41 -17.42
CA THR A 254 2.99 13.98 -18.78
C THR A 254 1.63 14.54 -19.20
N GLY A 255 0.54 14.15 -18.50
CA GLY A 255 -0.80 14.23 -19.05
C GLY A 255 -0.94 13.34 -20.29
N LEU A 256 -2.04 13.46 -20.99
CA LEU A 256 -2.28 12.76 -22.25
C LEU A 256 -1.40 13.32 -23.37
N MET A 257 -0.78 12.42 -24.13
CA MET A 257 0.13 12.70 -25.24
C MET A 257 -0.23 11.85 -26.47
N MET A 258 0.36 12.17 -27.63
CA MET A 258 0.21 11.42 -28.89
C MET A 258 -1.24 11.29 -29.35
N GLY A 259 -2.03 12.38 -29.26
CA GLY A 259 -3.47 12.37 -29.58
C GLY A 259 -4.24 11.53 -28.58
N ASP A 260 -4.01 11.78 -27.29
CA ASP A 260 -4.65 11.19 -26.11
C ASP A 260 -4.44 9.67 -25.95
N LYS A 261 -3.40 9.12 -26.61
CA LYS A 261 -3.13 7.67 -26.58
C LYS A 261 -2.11 7.24 -25.52
N LEU A 262 -1.28 8.14 -25.02
CA LEU A 262 -0.22 7.79 -24.09
C LEU A 262 -0.21 8.75 -22.90
N ALA A 263 -0.12 8.22 -21.69
CA ALA A 263 0.17 8.98 -20.48
C ALA A 263 1.24 8.28 -19.67
N LEU A 264 2.18 9.05 -19.09
CA LEU A 264 3.25 8.56 -18.24
C LEU A 264 3.21 9.29 -16.90
N SER A 265 3.45 8.57 -15.82
CA SER A 265 3.58 9.12 -14.48
C SER A 265 4.80 8.52 -13.78
N GLY A 266 5.49 9.32 -12.99
CA GLY A 266 6.61 8.87 -12.18
C GLY A 266 6.65 9.57 -10.84
N THR A 267 6.98 8.81 -9.79
CA THR A 267 7.20 9.35 -8.44
C THR A 267 8.46 8.73 -7.86
N ILE A 268 9.31 9.55 -7.25
CA ILE A 268 10.49 9.11 -6.50
C ILE A 268 10.41 9.75 -5.12
N VAL A 269 10.62 8.96 -4.09
CA VAL A 269 10.63 9.38 -2.69
C VAL A 269 11.96 9.01 -2.05
N ARG A 270 12.56 9.94 -1.31
CA ARG A 270 13.68 9.70 -0.40
C ARG A 270 13.24 10.02 1.01
N LYS A 271 13.39 9.08 1.94
CA LYS A 271 12.99 9.22 3.34
C LYS A 271 14.15 8.85 4.25
N THR A 272 14.49 9.74 5.19
CA THR A 272 15.51 9.51 6.22
C THR A 272 15.05 10.07 7.55
N GLY A 273 15.63 9.58 8.65
CA GLY A 273 15.40 10.11 10.00
C GLY A 273 16.10 9.27 11.05
N ASP A 274 16.37 9.85 12.21
CA ASP A 274 16.96 9.14 13.35
C ASP A 274 15.89 8.39 14.17
N GLY A 275 14.61 8.76 13.96
CA GLY A 275 13.48 8.24 14.75
C GLY A 275 13.27 8.99 16.07
N ILE A 276 12.08 8.83 16.66
CA ILE A 276 11.72 9.43 17.95
C ILE A 276 12.14 8.51 19.11
N ILE A 277 12.10 7.21 18.91
CA ILE A 277 12.59 6.18 19.82
C ILE A 277 14.06 5.94 19.51
N ASP A 278 14.88 5.69 20.51
CA ASP A 278 16.33 5.49 20.38
C ASP A 278 16.66 4.42 19.33
N ALA A 279 17.56 4.77 18.39
CA ALA A 279 18.04 3.91 17.32
C ALA A 279 16.94 3.32 16.40
N THR A 280 15.79 3.98 16.27
CA THR A 280 14.75 3.64 15.28
C THR A 280 14.88 4.48 14.00
N TRP A 281 16.11 4.62 13.53
CA TRP A 281 16.44 5.32 12.31
C TRP A 281 15.74 4.71 11.08
N THR A 282 15.55 5.50 10.03
CA THR A 282 15.02 5.06 8.73
C THR A 282 15.90 5.56 7.58
N ASP A 283 16.07 4.71 6.59
CA ASP A 283 16.81 4.97 5.35
C ASP A 283 16.08 4.26 4.21
N ALA A 284 15.22 5.00 3.51
CA ALA A 284 14.30 4.43 2.55
C ALA A 284 14.24 5.23 1.25
N TRP A 285 14.01 4.51 0.17
CA TRP A 285 13.59 5.03 -1.12
C TRP A 285 12.24 4.42 -1.48
N ALA A 286 11.49 5.13 -2.32
CA ALA A 286 10.36 4.54 -3.02
C ALA A 286 10.32 5.06 -4.45
N TYR A 287 9.83 4.22 -5.36
CA TYR A 287 9.64 4.59 -6.75
C TYR A 287 8.31 4.05 -7.26
N TYR A 288 7.71 4.84 -8.13
CA TYR A 288 6.55 4.47 -8.91
C TYR A 288 6.76 4.93 -10.34
N MET A 289 6.45 4.08 -11.28
CA MET A 289 6.39 4.38 -12.71
C MET A 289 5.09 3.79 -13.26
N GLY A 290 4.32 4.60 -13.94
CA GLY A 290 3.08 4.19 -14.58
C GLY A 290 3.01 4.67 -16.03
N ALA A 291 2.54 3.81 -16.92
CA ALA A 291 2.28 4.14 -18.29
C ALA A 291 0.88 3.63 -18.67
N SER A 292 0.10 4.45 -19.38
CA SER A 292 -1.18 4.06 -19.97
C SER A 292 -1.11 4.29 -21.45
N PHE A 293 -1.43 3.26 -22.24
CA PHE A 293 -1.37 3.29 -23.71
C PHE A 293 -2.65 2.76 -24.34
N GLN A 294 -3.36 3.63 -25.03
CA GLN A 294 -4.52 3.30 -25.86
C GLN A 294 -4.04 2.83 -27.23
N ALA A 295 -3.96 1.51 -27.43
CA ALA A 295 -3.48 0.93 -28.69
C ALA A 295 -4.47 1.17 -29.86
N ASN A 296 -5.76 1.06 -29.56
CA ASN A 296 -6.89 1.35 -30.45
C ASN A 296 -8.16 1.53 -29.60
N ASP A 297 -9.30 1.82 -30.23
CA ASP A 297 -10.57 2.09 -29.55
C ASP A 297 -11.07 0.95 -28.66
N LYS A 298 -10.55 -0.28 -28.86
CA LYS A 298 -10.95 -1.47 -28.11
C LYS A 298 -9.92 -1.96 -27.11
N ASN A 299 -8.66 -1.52 -27.20
CA ASN A 299 -7.59 -2.07 -26.41
C ASN A 299 -6.75 -0.99 -25.75
N ARG A 300 -6.66 -1.07 -24.41
CA ARG A 300 -5.79 -0.25 -23.59
C ARG A 300 -4.88 -1.13 -22.75
N PHE A 301 -3.65 -0.69 -22.61
CA PHE A 301 -2.63 -1.33 -21.77
C PHE A 301 -2.15 -0.34 -20.72
N GLU A 302 -1.93 -0.84 -19.50
CA GLU A 302 -1.31 -0.08 -18.44
C GLU A 302 -0.15 -0.90 -17.86
N LEU A 303 1.02 -0.28 -17.78
CA LEU A 303 2.21 -0.88 -17.19
C LEU A 303 2.58 -0.12 -15.93
N TYR A 304 2.80 -0.83 -14.85
CA TYR A 304 3.20 -0.28 -13.57
C TYR A 304 4.45 -0.95 -13.04
N ALA A 305 5.35 -0.16 -12.44
CA ALA A 305 6.48 -0.64 -11.68
C ALA A 305 6.55 0.14 -10.36
N ILE A 306 6.53 -0.57 -9.25
CA ILE A 306 6.44 -0.01 -7.89
C ILE A 306 7.44 -0.73 -7.01
N GLY A 307 8.12 0.00 -6.10
CA GLY A 307 8.95 -0.59 -5.07
C GLY A 307 9.37 0.41 -4.02
N ALA A 308 9.72 -0.11 -2.85
CA ALA A 308 10.14 0.67 -1.69
C ALA A 308 11.31 0.00 -0.96
N PRO A 309 12.54 0.08 -1.53
CA PRO A 309 13.74 -0.41 -0.84
C PRO A 309 13.99 0.42 0.42
N GLN A 310 14.03 -0.26 1.57
CA GLN A 310 14.13 0.40 2.87
C GLN A 310 14.99 -0.39 3.86
N ARG A 311 15.56 0.35 4.82
CA ARG A 311 16.20 -0.15 6.04
C ARG A 311 15.76 0.70 7.21
N HIS A 312 15.53 0.09 8.37
CA HIS A 312 15.24 0.83 9.59
C HIS A 312 15.61 0.04 10.85
N GLY A 313 15.95 0.75 11.92
CA GLY A 313 16.06 0.20 13.25
C GLY A 313 14.68 -0.03 13.86
N GLN A 314 14.56 -1.10 14.67
CA GLN A 314 13.26 -1.50 15.24
C GLN A 314 13.28 -1.45 16.77
N ASN A 315 12.09 -1.28 17.36
CA ASN A 315 11.81 -1.46 18.78
C ASN A 315 10.72 -2.53 18.93
N LEU A 316 11.10 -3.80 19.10
CA LEU A 316 10.18 -4.93 19.05
C LEU A 316 9.90 -5.59 20.41
N TYR A 317 10.76 -5.40 21.40
CA TYR A 317 10.53 -6.00 22.71
C TYR A 317 9.41 -5.29 23.46
N LYS A 318 8.45 -6.09 23.91
CA LYS A 318 7.43 -5.60 24.85
C LYS A 318 8.09 -5.34 26.19
N GLN A 319 7.86 -4.16 26.75
CA GLN A 319 8.39 -3.73 28.02
C GLN A 319 7.28 -3.50 29.03
N ASN A 320 7.58 -3.68 30.31
CA ASN A 320 6.74 -3.16 31.37
C ASN A 320 6.80 -1.62 31.35
N ILE A 321 5.69 -0.97 31.67
CA ILE A 321 5.61 0.49 31.67
C ILE A 321 6.62 1.14 32.64
N ALA A 322 6.94 0.49 33.76
CA ALA A 322 7.95 0.95 34.72
C ALA A 322 9.37 1.03 34.12
N THR A 323 9.63 0.39 32.97
CA THR A 323 10.87 0.57 32.22
C THR A 323 10.98 1.99 31.66
N TYR A 324 9.85 2.59 31.30
CA TYR A 324 9.78 3.95 30.74
C TYR A 324 9.63 5.00 31.84
N SER A 325 8.77 4.75 32.84
CA SER A 325 8.54 5.61 33.99
C SER A 325 7.91 4.83 35.14
N GLN A 326 8.57 4.82 36.30
CA GLN A 326 8.07 4.18 37.52
C GLN A 326 6.93 5.01 38.14
N GLU A 327 7.00 6.35 38.05
CA GLU A 327 5.93 7.26 38.47
C GLU A 327 4.64 6.94 37.71
N LEU A 328 4.70 6.91 36.37
CA LEU A 328 3.53 6.60 35.55
C LEU A 328 3.00 5.18 35.79
N ALA A 329 3.87 4.22 36.07
CA ALA A 329 3.45 2.85 36.41
C ALA A 329 2.65 2.83 37.70
N GLY A 330 3.09 3.58 38.74
CA GLY A 330 2.40 3.69 40.02
C GLY A 330 1.02 4.35 39.93
N ASP A 331 0.79 5.20 38.93
CA ASP A 331 -0.49 5.87 38.69
C ASP A 331 -1.53 4.98 37.97
N ILE A 332 -1.13 3.79 37.50
CA ILE A 332 -2.03 2.89 36.76
C ILE A 332 -2.79 2.00 37.76
N ASP A 333 -4.11 2.08 37.71
CA ASP A 333 -4.99 1.22 38.51
C ASP A 333 -4.68 -0.27 38.27
N GLY A 334 -4.42 -1.00 39.38
CA GLY A 334 -4.12 -2.41 39.34
C GLY A 334 -2.66 -2.78 38.98
N TYR A 335 -1.77 -1.81 38.83
CA TYR A 335 -0.34 -2.10 38.74
C TYR A 335 0.19 -2.62 40.09
N ASP A 336 0.77 -3.81 40.07
CA ASP A 336 1.32 -4.48 41.26
C ASP A 336 2.77 -4.87 41.00
N GLU A 337 3.70 -4.09 41.55
CA GLU A 337 5.14 -4.37 41.46
C GLU A 337 5.51 -5.71 42.11
N SER A 338 4.76 -6.14 43.13
CA SER A 338 5.02 -7.40 43.85
C SER A 338 4.69 -8.66 43.04
N ALA A 339 3.91 -8.51 41.93
CA ALA A 339 3.60 -9.62 41.03
C ALA A 339 4.81 -10.10 40.22
N TYR A 340 5.91 -9.35 40.18
CA TYR A 340 7.13 -9.76 39.51
C TYR A 340 7.93 -10.74 40.35
N ALA A 341 8.55 -11.72 39.68
CA ALA A 341 9.42 -12.70 40.36
C ALA A 341 10.52 -11.98 41.15
N GLU A 342 10.89 -12.58 42.30
CA GLU A 342 11.96 -12.07 43.15
C GLU A 342 13.24 -11.84 42.30
N GLY A 343 13.77 -10.63 42.31
CA GLY A 343 14.94 -10.20 41.54
C GLY A 343 14.68 -9.62 40.16
N ALA A 344 13.42 -9.59 39.67
CA ALA A 344 13.03 -8.89 38.43
C ALA A 344 12.63 -7.42 38.68
N LYS A 345 13.28 -6.77 39.62
CA LYS A 345 12.95 -5.38 39.99
C LYS A 345 13.41 -4.40 38.93
N PHE A 346 12.57 -3.37 38.68
CA PHE A 346 12.94 -2.22 37.89
C PHE A 346 13.92 -1.35 38.66
N GLN A 347 15.20 -1.42 38.27
CA GLN A 347 16.28 -0.78 39.03
C GLN A 347 16.54 0.65 38.55
N THR A 348 16.27 0.91 37.26
CA THR A 348 16.44 2.20 36.63
C THR A 348 15.34 2.43 35.59
N GLU A 349 15.06 3.68 35.30
CA GLU A 349 14.21 4.06 34.17
C GLU A 349 15.02 4.22 32.88
N GLY A 350 14.52 3.70 31.79
CA GLY A 350 15.08 3.92 30.46
C GLY A 350 14.61 5.22 29.81
N GLY A 351 13.53 5.81 30.34
CA GLY A 351 12.91 7.00 29.78
C GLY A 351 11.99 6.70 28.59
N ARG A 352 11.28 7.74 28.12
CA ARG A 352 10.23 7.62 27.09
C ARG A 352 10.74 7.14 25.73
N THR A 353 11.99 7.38 25.40
CA THR A 353 12.61 7.00 24.12
C THR A 353 13.34 5.67 24.16
N PHE A 354 13.31 4.99 25.32
CA PHE A 354 14.03 3.75 25.52
C PHE A 354 13.69 2.67 24.50
N ASN A 355 14.74 2.09 23.93
CA ASN A 355 14.68 0.93 23.03
C ASN A 355 15.67 -0.12 23.49
N GLN A 356 15.21 -1.33 23.73
CA GLN A 356 16.07 -2.43 24.18
C GLN A 356 16.79 -3.16 23.04
N ASN A 357 16.46 -2.84 21.78
CA ASN A 357 16.98 -3.52 20.60
C ASN A 357 18.26 -2.89 20.04
N TRP A 358 18.96 -2.09 20.80
CA TRP A 358 20.22 -1.48 20.42
C TRP A 358 21.16 -1.32 21.63
N GLY A 359 22.41 -1.03 21.34
CA GLY A 359 23.41 -0.63 22.35
C GLY A 359 24.56 0.13 21.73
N PRO A 360 25.28 0.92 22.53
CA PRO A 360 26.51 1.59 22.09
C PRO A 360 27.57 0.56 21.74
N VAL A 361 28.46 0.94 20.82
CA VAL A 361 29.66 0.19 20.44
C VAL A 361 30.81 1.17 20.19
N SER A 362 32.04 0.75 20.52
CA SER A 362 33.21 1.54 20.22
C SER A 362 33.31 1.87 18.73
N SER A 363 33.59 3.13 18.41
CA SER A 363 33.83 3.59 17.05
C SER A 363 35.08 2.98 16.41
N ASP A 364 35.97 2.35 17.21
CA ASP A 364 37.18 1.65 16.74
C ASP A 364 36.87 0.31 16.10
N TYR A 365 35.72 -0.29 16.41
CA TYR A 365 35.26 -1.49 15.73
C TYR A 365 34.92 -1.21 14.26
N LYS A 366 35.65 -1.86 13.33
CA LYS A 366 35.54 -1.67 11.87
C LYS A 366 34.94 -2.90 11.15
N GLY A 367 34.29 -3.82 11.89
CA GLY A 367 33.65 -4.98 11.30
C GLY A 367 32.59 -4.60 10.26
N LYS A 368 32.53 -5.38 9.19
CA LYS A 368 31.49 -5.23 8.15
C LYS A 368 30.25 -6.02 8.54
N GLN A 369 29.13 -5.61 7.96
CA GLN A 369 27.86 -6.32 8.03
C GLN A 369 27.45 -6.81 6.65
N TYR A 370 26.94 -8.03 6.58
CA TYR A 370 26.33 -8.54 5.36
C TYR A 370 24.80 -8.32 5.40
N TRP A 371 24.26 -7.78 4.34
CA TRP A 371 22.83 -7.75 4.06
C TRP A 371 22.60 -7.65 2.56
N TYR A 372 21.47 -8.20 2.10
CA TYR A 372 21.09 -8.15 0.70
C TYR A 372 19.59 -7.92 0.57
N MET A 373 19.19 -7.02 -0.34
CA MET A 373 17.82 -6.84 -0.77
C MET A 373 17.76 -6.80 -2.30
N TYR A 374 16.61 -7.01 -2.86
CA TYR A 374 16.42 -7.10 -4.31
C TYR A 374 16.98 -5.86 -5.00
N GLY A 375 17.89 -6.05 -5.94
CA GLY A 375 18.50 -4.97 -6.71
C GLY A 375 17.69 -4.63 -7.95
N VAL A 376 17.64 -3.36 -8.34
CA VAL A 376 17.05 -2.90 -9.58
C VAL A 376 18.12 -2.16 -10.37
N GLY A 377 18.54 -2.72 -11.52
CA GLY A 377 19.56 -2.09 -12.36
C GLY A 377 20.90 -1.83 -11.68
N GLY A 378 21.28 -2.67 -10.70
CA GLY A 378 22.48 -2.50 -9.87
C GLY A 378 22.32 -1.50 -8.71
N LEU A 379 21.13 -0.90 -8.56
CA LEU A 379 20.76 -0.06 -7.40
C LEU A 379 20.14 -0.92 -6.30
N PHE A 380 20.22 -0.44 -5.05
CA PHE A 380 19.60 -1.02 -3.87
C PHE A 380 20.06 -2.43 -3.47
N GLY A 381 21.04 -3.02 -4.13
CA GLY A 381 21.60 -4.30 -3.74
C GLY A 381 22.21 -4.25 -2.32
N GLY A 382 23.08 -5.18 -2.02
CA GLY A 382 23.73 -5.29 -0.71
C GLY A 382 25.10 -5.99 -0.87
N GLY A 383 25.46 -6.75 0.12
CA GLY A 383 26.75 -7.43 0.27
C GLY A 383 27.42 -7.02 1.58
N ASN A 384 28.74 -7.04 1.63
CA ASN A 384 29.50 -6.59 2.79
C ASN A 384 29.52 -5.06 2.87
N GLN A 385 28.81 -4.49 3.81
CA GLN A 385 28.57 -3.06 3.98
C GLN A 385 29.08 -2.55 5.32
N ASP A 386 29.25 -1.23 5.41
CA ASP A 386 29.44 -0.58 6.69
C ASP A 386 28.14 -0.59 7.52
N ARG A 387 28.29 -0.51 8.84
CA ARG A 387 27.16 -0.29 9.75
C ARG A 387 26.48 1.03 9.42
N TYR A 388 25.18 1.13 9.74
CA TYR A 388 24.46 2.39 9.61
C TYR A 388 25.10 3.53 10.42
N ASN A 389 25.51 3.23 11.65
CA ASN A 389 26.18 4.18 12.54
C ASN A 389 27.41 3.54 13.19
N SER A 390 28.51 4.26 13.28
CA SER A 390 29.75 3.76 13.87
C SER A 390 29.73 3.68 15.39
N GLY A 391 28.85 4.43 16.06
CA GLY A 391 28.78 4.53 17.53
C GLY A 391 27.77 3.60 18.19
N PHE A 392 26.94 2.91 17.40
CA PHE A 392 25.99 1.95 17.94
C PHE A 392 25.70 0.76 17.01
N LEU A 393 25.15 -0.31 17.57
CA LEU A 393 24.62 -1.47 16.86
C LEU A 393 23.18 -1.73 17.28
N ASN A 394 22.32 -1.91 16.30
CA ASN A 394 20.99 -2.46 16.52
C ASN A 394 21.06 -3.99 16.58
N GLU A 395 20.41 -4.56 17.58
CA GLU A 395 20.10 -6.00 17.59
C GLU A 395 18.96 -6.28 16.60
N ARG A 396 18.01 -5.33 16.48
CA ARG A 396 16.89 -5.42 15.56
C ARG A 396 16.92 -4.30 14.52
N GLU A 397 17.12 -4.72 13.29
CA GLU A 397 16.91 -3.92 12.09
C GLU A 397 15.99 -4.70 11.13
N ASN A 398 15.27 -3.99 10.29
CA ASN A 398 14.60 -4.55 9.13
C ASN A 398 15.19 -3.92 7.86
N PHE A 399 15.34 -4.72 6.83
CA PHE A 399 15.71 -4.30 5.50
C PHE A 399 14.96 -5.14 4.47
N PHE A 400 14.31 -4.51 3.51
CA PHE A 400 13.54 -5.22 2.51
C PHE A 400 13.34 -4.39 1.25
N HIS A 401 13.27 -5.07 0.11
CA HIS A 401 12.78 -4.51 -1.13
C HIS A 401 11.86 -5.52 -1.83
N LYS A 402 10.62 -5.09 -2.08
CA LYS A 402 9.58 -5.89 -2.76
C LYS A 402 9.11 -5.16 -4.02
N PRO A 403 9.81 -5.30 -5.17
CA PRO A 403 9.34 -4.75 -6.43
C PRO A 403 8.06 -5.45 -6.90
N LEU A 404 7.15 -4.67 -7.48
CA LEU A 404 5.96 -5.13 -8.17
C LEU A 404 5.97 -4.55 -9.58
N VAL A 405 5.80 -5.42 -10.59
CA VAL A 405 5.57 -5.02 -11.97
C VAL A 405 4.29 -5.69 -12.46
N ASN A 406 3.36 -4.91 -12.97
CA ASN A 406 2.13 -5.45 -13.52
C ASN A 406 1.75 -4.79 -14.84
N LEU A 407 1.20 -5.61 -15.74
CA LEU A 407 0.62 -5.22 -17.00
C LEU A 407 -0.89 -5.48 -16.94
N ASN A 408 -1.66 -4.42 -17.02
CA ASN A 408 -3.11 -4.49 -17.11
C ASN A 408 -3.51 -4.34 -18.59
N HIS A 409 -4.42 -5.17 -19.05
CA HIS A 409 -5.03 -5.09 -20.37
C HIS A 409 -6.54 -4.96 -20.23
N PHE A 410 -7.10 -3.94 -20.84
CA PHE A 410 -8.53 -3.70 -20.94
C PHE A 410 -8.94 -3.82 -22.40
N MET A 411 -9.94 -4.66 -22.64
CA MET A 411 -10.43 -4.94 -23.99
C MET A 411 -11.96 -4.84 -24.05
N THR A 412 -12.47 -3.97 -24.90
CA THR A 412 -13.88 -3.92 -25.29
C THR A 412 -14.08 -4.87 -26.48
N ILE A 413 -14.66 -6.05 -26.23
CA ILE A 413 -14.92 -7.06 -27.28
C ILE A 413 -16.06 -6.57 -28.18
N ASN A 414 -17.16 -6.13 -27.55
CA ASN A 414 -18.31 -5.47 -28.16
C ASN A 414 -19.02 -4.61 -27.12
N ASP A 415 -20.12 -3.96 -27.48
CA ASP A 415 -20.84 -3.01 -26.60
C ASP A 415 -21.33 -3.61 -25.28
N LYS A 416 -21.52 -4.94 -25.23
CA LYS A 416 -21.99 -5.68 -24.06
C LYS A 416 -20.92 -6.52 -23.35
N THR A 417 -19.71 -6.61 -23.94
CA THR A 417 -18.71 -7.56 -23.43
C THR A 417 -17.36 -6.91 -23.30
N ARG A 418 -16.82 -6.92 -22.09
CA ARG A 418 -15.50 -6.37 -21.74
C ARG A 418 -14.65 -7.41 -21.03
N LEU A 419 -13.36 -7.41 -21.34
CA LEU A 419 -12.36 -8.25 -20.71
C LEU A 419 -11.31 -7.37 -20.04
N SER A 420 -11.04 -7.59 -18.76
CA SER A 420 -9.91 -7.01 -18.06
C SER A 420 -8.98 -8.10 -17.56
N SER A 421 -7.67 -7.94 -17.77
CA SER A 421 -6.67 -8.90 -17.34
C SER A 421 -5.48 -8.19 -16.71
N VAL A 422 -4.95 -8.76 -15.63
CA VAL A 422 -3.76 -8.26 -14.93
C VAL A 422 -2.75 -9.40 -14.86
N LEU A 423 -1.63 -9.22 -15.55
CA LEU A 423 -0.45 -10.10 -15.43
C LEU A 423 0.57 -9.40 -14.53
N TYR A 424 1.11 -10.10 -13.54
CA TYR A 424 2.07 -9.47 -12.63
C TYR A 424 3.19 -10.39 -12.18
N TRP A 425 4.29 -9.77 -11.81
CA TRP A 425 5.39 -10.33 -11.06
C TRP A 425 5.67 -9.44 -9.84
N SER A 426 5.87 -10.06 -8.68
CA SER A 426 6.35 -9.39 -7.48
C SER A 426 7.51 -10.18 -6.90
N GLY A 427 8.70 -9.60 -6.98
CA GLY A 427 9.88 -10.11 -6.29
C GLY A 427 9.91 -9.68 -4.84
N GLY A 428 10.86 -10.16 -4.09
CA GLY A 428 11.10 -9.70 -2.73
C GLY A 428 12.36 -10.32 -2.13
N SER A 429 13.18 -9.49 -1.49
CA SER A 429 14.33 -9.99 -0.73
C SER A 429 14.66 -9.02 0.40
N GLY A 430 14.98 -9.58 1.55
CA GLY A 430 15.41 -8.86 2.73
C GLY A 430 15.22 -9.69 3.99
N GLY A 431 15.22 -9.02 5.13
CA GLY A 431 15.09 -9.71 6.40
C GLY A 431 15.09 -8.81 7.62
N GLY A 432 15.02 -9.45 8.77
CA GLY A 432 15.17 -8.83 10.08
C GLY A 432 16.37 -9.42 10.82
N THR A 433 17.02 -8.59 11.62
CA THR A 433 18.24 -9.00 12.34
C THR A 433 17.96 -9.59 13.71
N GLY A 434 19.00 -10.12 14.35
CA GLY A 434 19.01 -10.62 15.71
C GLY A 434 20.32 -11.25 16.07
N THR A 435 20.46 -11.69 17.31
CA THR A 435 21.63 -12.43 17.79
C THR A 435 21.52 -13.93 17.48
N TYR A 436 22.65 -14.60 17.37
CA TYR A 436 22.77 -16.06 17.31
C TYR A 436 24.03 -16.53 18.07
N GLY A 437 23.97 -17.69 18.72
CA GLY A 437 24.99 -18.16 19.63
C GLY A 437 24.91 -17.47 21.00
N SER A 438 26.03 -17.13 21.58
CA SER A 438 26.05 -16.43 22.88
C SER A 438 25.53 -14.99 22.74
N SER A 439 24.64 -14.61 23.64
CA SER A 439 24.15 -13.23 23.76
C SER A 439 24.91 -12.47 24.83
N PHE A 440 25.40 -11.29 24.50
CA PHE A 440 26.14 -10.42 25.40
C PHE A 440 25.22 -9.36 25.99
N ARG A 441 24.36 -9.80 26.93
CA ARG A 441 23.46 -8.91 27.64
C ARG A 441 24.09 -8.46 28.93
N LYS A 442 23.96 -7.20 29.27
CA LYS A 442 24.41 -6.64 30.52
C LYS A 442 23.25 -6.16 31.39
N PRO A 443 23.36 -6.25 32.73
CA PRO A 443 22.37 -5.69 33.63
C PRO A 443 22.37 -4.17 33.60
N ALA A 444 21.28 -3.53 34.07
CA ALA A 444 21.22 -2.09 34.28
C ALA A 444 22.11 -1.63 35.43
N VAL A 445 22.35 -2.51 36.42
CA VAL A 445 23.17 -2.26 37.60
C VAL A 445 24.32 -3.25 37.63
N ASP A 446 25.54 -2.75 37.78
CA ASP A 446 26.75 -3.58 37.84
C ASP A 446 26.71 -4.57 38.98
N GLY A 447 27.16 -5.80 38.69
CA GLY A 447 27.18 -6.91 39.63
C GLY A 447 25.90 -7.76 39.67
N GLU A 448 24.84 -7.30 39.10
CA GLU A 448 23.60 -8.06 38.94
C GLU A 448 23.65 -9.01 37.71
N LYS A 449 22.71 -9.95 37.67
CA LYS A 449 22.55 -10.81 36.50
C LYS A 449 21.55 -10.16 35.56
N TRP A 450 21.86 -10.08 34.25
CA TRP A 450 21.01 -9.39 33.26
C TRP A 450 19.54 -9.88 33.29
N TYR A 451 19.30 -11.18 33.54
CA TYR A 451 17.95 -11.75 33.59
C TYR A 451 17.18 -11.43 34.89
N ARG A 452 17.83 -10.76 35.84
CA ARG A 452 17.25 -10.24 37.09
C ARG A 452 17.22 -8.70 37.10
N SER A 453 17.59 -8.08 35.98
CA SER A 453 17.69 -6.64 35.83
C SER A 453 16.71 -6.17 34.79
N SER A 454 16.02 -5.08 35.07
CA SER A 454 15.16 -4.41 34.08
C SER A 454 15.32 -2.88 34.21
N PRO A 455 15.55 -2.16 33.11
CA PRO A 455 15.90 -2.69 31.79
C PRO A 455 17.31 -3.30 31.77
N TRP A 456 17.56 -4.26 30.91
CA TRP A 456 18.90 -4.76 30.61
C TRP A 456 19.35 -4.20 29.26
N GLY A 457 20.63 -4.22 28.96
CA GLY A 457 21.20 -3.70 27.71
C GLY A 457 22.09 -4.72 26.99
N TRP A 458 22.69 -4.29 25.88
CA TRP A 458 23.68 -5.05 25.12
C TRP A 458 25.08 -4.56 25.45
N ASP A 459 26.03 -5.50 25.61
CA ASP A 459 27.47 -5.22 25.75
C ASP A 459 28.19 -5.68 24.48
N TRP A 460 28.09 -4.86 23.45
CA TRP A 460 28.70 -5.16 22.15
C TRP A 460 30.22 -5.16 22.22
N ASP A 461 30.82 -4.26 23.00
CA ASP A 461 32.27 -4.21 23.14
C ASP A 461 32.81 -5.46 23.82
N ALA A 462 32.13 -6.00 24.83
CA ALA A 462 32.49 -7.27 25.44
C ALA A 462 32.35 -8.46 24.47
N ALA A 463 31.34 -8.42 23.59
CA ALA A 463 31.18 -9.41 22.54
C ALA A 463 32.36 -9.38 21.56
N ILE A 464 32.69 -8.19 21.07
CA ILE A 464 33.79 -7.95 20.14
C ILE A 464 35.12 -8.37 20.75
N ALA A 465 35.41 -7.94 21.98
CA ALA A 465 36.66 -8.30 22.69
C ALA A 465 36.78 -9.82 22.85
N THR A 466 35.67 -10.49 23.24
CA THR A 466 35.68 -11.96 23.41
C THR A 466 35.93 -12.67 22.08
N ASN A 467 35.33 -12.21 20.99
CA ASN A 467 35.47 -12.86 19.70
C ASN A 467 36.83 -12.58 19.04
N SER A 468 37.39 -11.39 19.24
CA SER A 468 38.67 -10.97 18.65
C SER A 468 39.89 -11.60 19.29
N ASP A 469 39.74 -12.24 20.45
CA ASP A 469 40.83 -12.90 21.20
C ASP A 469 40.48 -14.37 21.50
N ARG A 470 39.93 -15.09 20.49
CA ARG A 470 39.48 -16.46 20.67
C ARG A 470 39.89 -17.36 19.51
N VAL A 471 41.20 -17.70 19.49
CA VAL A 471 41.68 -18.77 18.59
C VAL A 471 41.22 -20.11 19.12
N ASP A 472 40.53 -20.89 18.28
CA ASP A 472 40.10 -22.27 18.60
C ASP A 472 40.92 -23.24 17.73
N THR A 473 41.99 -23.78 18.33
CA THR A 473 42.99 -24.61 17.65
C THR A 473 42.46 -25.93 17.13
N ASP A 474 41.28 -26.38 17.59
CA ASP A 474 40.61 -27.54 17.03
C ASP A 474 40.06 -27.31 15.62
N PHE A 475 39.83 -26.04 15.25
CA PHE A 475 39.29 -25.67 13.97
C PHE A 475 40.25 -24.84 13.09
N HIS A 476 41.02 -23.93 13.70
CA HIS A 476 41.97 -23.10 12.97
C HIS A 476 43.15 -22.64 13.86
N ALA A 477 44.35 -22.64 13.30
CA ALA A 477 45.57 -22.37 14.08
C ALA A 477 45.72 -20.92 14.54
N THR A 478 45.15 -19.95 13.83
CA THR A 478 45.40 -18.51 14.06
C THR A 478 44.16 -17.62 13.98
N GLU A 479 43.07 -18.12 13.43
CA GLU A 479 41.85 -17.32 13.22
C GLU A 479 40.92 -17.41 14.45
N ASN A 480 40.28 -16.30 14.72
CA ASN A 480 39.38 -16.15 15.86
C ASN A 480 37.98 -16.68 15.55
N ARG A 481 37.50 -17.60 16.39
CA ARG A 481 36.17 -18.15 16.33
C ARG A 481 35.17 -17.29 17.10
N SER A 482 34.16 -16.72 16.46
CA SER A 482 33.09 -16.01 17.15
C SER A 482 32.29 -16.95 18.05
N LYS A 483 31.97 -16.51 19.27
CA LYS A 483 31.11 -17.17 20.24
C LYS A 483 29.63 -16.79 20.06
N GLY A 484 29.40 -15.56 19.63
CA GLY A 484 28.09 -15.01 19.31
C GLY A 484 28.21 -14.00 18.18
N ILE A 485 27.19 -13.93 17.34
CA ILE A 485 27.16 -13.15 16.12
C ILE A 485 25.83 -12.42 15.98
N LEU A 486 25.78 -11.42 15.09
CA LEU A 486 24.50 -10.97 14.54
C LEU A 486 24.17 -11.79 13.31
N ARG A 487 22.88 -12.07 13.12
CA ARG A 487 22.36 -12.81 11.99
C ARG A 487 21.20 -12.07 11.33
N ASN A 488 20.96 -12.33 10.06
CA ASN A 488 19.72 -12.00 9.36
C ASN A 488 18.76 -13.20 9.42
N SER A 489 17.47 -12.98 9.59
CA SER A 489 16.43 -13.91 9.18
C SER A 489 15.89 -13.37 7.85
N ILE A 490 16.17 -14.12 6.78
CA ILE A 490 15.84 -13.68 5.43
C ILE A 490 14.55 -14.30 4.93
N ASN A 491 13.89 -13.54 4.06
CA ASN A 491 12.81 -13.99 3.22
C ASN A 491 13.13 -13.52 1.79
N ARG A 492 13.21 -14.48 0.85
CA ARG A 492 13.30 -14.22 -0.58
C ARG A 492 12.08 -14.83 -1.26
N GLN A 493 11.45 -14.09 -2.15
CA GLN A 493 10.26 -14.58 -2.83
C GLN A 493 10.13 -14.04 -4.24
N ASP A 494 9.56 -14.87 -5.11
CA ASP A 494 9.08 -14.47 -6.43
C ASP A 494 7.65 -14.97 -6.60
N THR A 495 6.75 -14.04 -6.90
CA THR A 495 5.32 -14.32 -7.11
C THR A 495 4.92 -13.93 -8.51
N TYR A 496 4.25 -14.81 -9.22
CA TYR A 496 3.64 -14.55 -10.53
C TYR A 496 2.14 -14.75 -10.43
N GLY A 497 1.38 -13.95 -11.15
CA GLY A 497 -0.06 -14.12 -11.17
C GLY A 497 -0.74 -13.55 -12.40
N LEU A 498 -1.89 -14.14 -12.71
CA LEU A 498 -2.81 -13.71 -13.75
C LEU A 498 -4.23 -13.64 -13.16
N ILE A 499 -4.81 -12.45 -13.21
CA ILE A 499 -6.21 -12.24 -12.85
C ILE A 499 -6.93 -11.78 -14.11
N SER A 500 -8.04 -12.42 -14.46
CA SER A 500 -8.82 -12.06 -15.65
C SER A 500 -10.30 -12.04 -15.31
N LYS A 501 -11.02 -11.03 -15.79
CA LYS A 501 -12.45 -10.81 -15.55
C LYS A 501 -13.14 -10.50 -16.86
N LEU A 502 -14.21 -11.20 -17.13
CA LEU A 502 -15.11 -10.97 -18.25
C LEU A 502 -16.40 -10.41 -17.70
N ASN A 503 -16.76 -9.21 -18.12
CA ASN A 503 -18.05 -8.57 -17.84
C ASN A 503 -18.95 -8.72 -19.05
N TYR A 504 -20.21 -9.10 -18.82
CA TYR A 504 -21.22 -9.30 -19.84
C TYR A 504 -22.56 -8.69 -19.43
N GLU A 505 -23.01 -7.69 -20.16
CA GLU A 505 -24.32 -7.06 -20.01
C GLU A 505 -25.38 -7.95 -20.67
N VAL A 506 -26.12 -8.74 -19.85
CA VAL A 506 -27.17 -9.64 -20.31
C VAL A 506 -28.38 -8.83 -20.79
N SER A 507 -28.74 -7.79 -20.03
CA SER A 507 -29.79 -6.82 -20.31
C SER A 507 -29.43 -5.49 -19.64
N ASP A 508 -30.24 -4.45 -19.86
CA ASP A 508 -30.07 -3.14 -19.22
C ASP A 508 -30.12 -3.22 -17.67
N ASP A 509 -30.80 -4.24 -17.14
CA ASP A 509 -30.97 -4.46 -15.69
C ASP A 509 -29.99 -5.49 -15.09
N LEU A 510 -29.32 -6.33 -15.90
CA LEU A 510 -28.52 -7.47 -15.42
C LEU A 510 -27.14 -7.54 -16.07
N GLU A 511 -26.11 -7.46 -15.25
CA GLU A 511 -24.71 -7.71 -15.60
C GLU A 511 -24.21 -9.00 -14.95
N LEU A 512 -23.46 -9.79 -15.72
CA LEU A 512 -22.74 -10.96 -15.24
C LEU A 512 -21.24 -10.72 -15.34
N GLN A 513 -20.53 -11.16 -14.31
CA GLN A 513 -19.08 -11.15 -14.29
C GLN A 513 -18.55 -12.54 -14.00
N VAL A 514 -17.57 -13.00 -14.79
CA VAL A 514 -16.84 -14.26 -14.58
C VAL A 514 -15.37 -13.93 -14.42
N GLY A 515 -14.72 -14.48 -13.41
CA GLY A 515 -13.31 -14.22 -13.15
C GLY A 515 -12.50 -15.47 -12.87
N LEU A 516 -11.21 -15.37 -13.23
CA LEU A 516 -10.14 -16.33 -12.96
C LEU A 516 -9.03 -15.61 -12.20
N ASP A 517 -8.47 -16.28 -11.19
CA ASP A 517 -7.34 -15.81 -10.38
C ASP A 517 -6.34 -16.97 -10.24
N TRP A 518 -5.19 -16.86 -10.89
CA TRP A 518 -4.10 -17.82 -10.80
C TRP A 518 -2.85 -17.13 -10.26
N ARG A 519 -2.19 -17.77 -9.30
CA ARG A 519 -0.95 -17.30 -8.68
C ARG A 519 -0.04 -18.45 -8.33
N THR A 520 1.27 -18.20 -8.42
CA THR A 520 2.29 -19.10 -7.88
C THR A 520 3.39 -18.30 -7.21
N ALA A 521 3.90 -18.79 -6.09
CA ALA A 521 5.00 -18.17 -5.37
C ALA A 521 6.04 -19.20 -4.96
N GLY A 522 7.31 -18.88 -5.22
CA GLY A 522 8.47 -19.55 -4.63
C GLY A 522 9.00 -18.68 -3.49
N ILE A 523 9.17 -19.24 -2.31
CA ILE A 523 9.55 -18.54 -1.08
C ILE A 523 10.70 -19.28 -0.43
N GLU A 524 11.76 -18.56 -0.06
CA GLU A 524 12.92 -19.07 0.66
C GLU A 524 13.03 -18.40 2.02
N HIS A 525 13.18 -19.19 3.08
CA HIS A 525 13.48 -18.74 4.42
C HIS A 525 14.81 -19.34 4.88
N ALA A 526 15.70 -18.48 5.35
CA ALA A 526 16.97 -18.91 5.93
C ALA A 526 17.44 -17.91 7.01
N ARG A 527 18.53 -18.25 7.66
CA ARG A 527 19.35 -17.29 8.42
C ARG A 527 20.71 -17.16 7.75
N GLU A 528 21.26 -15.96 7.79
CA GLU A 528 22.59 -15.65 7.29
C GLU A 528 23.42 -14.96 8.36
N VAL A 529 24.73 -15.16 8.34
CA VAL A 529 25.67 -14.41 9.17
C VAL A 529 25.65 -12.94 8.74
N ARG A 530 25.25 -12.04 9.65
CA ARG A 530 25.26 -10.60 9.42
C ARG A 530 26.58 -9.93 9.83
N ASP A 531 27.06 -10.21 11.04
CA ASP A 531 28.24 -9.57 11.63
C ASP A 531 28.92 -10.58 12.57
N LEU A 532 30.17 -10.86 12.33
CA LEU A 532 30.96 -11.80 13.12
C LEU A 532 31.40 -11.23 14.49
N MET A 533 31.11 -9.95 14.75
CA MET A 533 31.38 -9.28 16.02
C MET A 533 32.83 -9.42 16.47
N GLY A 534 33.78 -9.24 15.55
CA GLY A 534 35.21 -9.24 15.84
C GLY A 534 35.95 -10.56 15.62
N GLY A 535 35.27 -11.67 15.37
CA GLY A 535 35.90 -12.92 14.94
C GLY A 535 36.06 -13.00 13.42
N ASP A 536 36.79 -14.03 12.98
CA ASP A 536 37.04 -14.29 11.56
C ASP A 536 36.00 -15.28 10.98
N TYR A 537 35.43 -16.16 11.82
CA TYR A 537 34.41 -17.14 11.45
C TYR A 537 33.50 -17.51 12.63
N TYR A 538 32.39 -18.18 12.31
CA TYR A 538 31.50 -18.84 13.28
C TYR A 538 31.36 -20.32 12.92
N MET A 539 31.12 -21.20 13.90
CA MET A 539 30.81 -22.62 13.67
C MET A 539 29.32 -22.85 13.88
N ASP A 540 28.63 -23.23 12.82
CA ASP A 540 27.23 -23.62 12.84
C ASP A 540 27.09 -25.15 12.83
N TYR A 541 26.20 -25.69 13.64
CA TYR A 541 25.95 -27.14 13.82
C TYR A 541 24.49 -27.49 13.50
N ALA A 542 23.75 -26.61 12.84
CA ALA A 542 22.34 -26.82 12.57
C ALA A 542 22.07 -27.61 11.27
N ASP A 543 23.08 -27.76 10.42
CA ASP A 543 22.97 -28.45 9.14
C ASP A 543 23.32 -29.94 9.33
N ASP A 544 22.32 -30.83 9.25
CA ASP A 544 22.50 -32.28 9.37
C ASP A 544 23.41 -32.87 8.27
N ASN A 545 23.61 -32.14 7.16
CA ASN A 545 24.55 -32.53 6.12
C ASN A 545 26.02 -32.25 6.48
N ALA A 546 26.26 -31.51 7.57
CA ALA A 546 27.57 -31.20 8.11
C ALA A 546 27.64 -31.53 9.62
N PRO A 547 27.61 -32.81 10.03
CA PRO A 547 27.48 -33.23 11.43
C PRO A 547 28.66 -32.80 12.31
N ASP A 548 29.84 -32.57 11.73
CA ASP A 548 31.01 -32.04 12.43
C ASP A 548 31.00 -30.52 12.60
N GLY A 549 29.92 -29.87 12.14
CA GLY A 549 29.76 -28.42 12.07
C GLY A 549 30.32 -27.81 10.79
N LYS A 550 29.75 -26.67 10.42
CA LYS A 550 30.13 -25.90 9.24
C LYS A 550 30.80 -24.60 9.66
N ARG A 551 32.00 -24.36 9.16
CA ARG A 551 32.63 -23.05 9.26
C ARG A 551 31.89 -22.08 8.33
N VAL A 552 31.49 -20.93 8.86
CA VAL A 552 30.70 -19.91 8.17
C VAL A 552 31.26 -18.51 8.35
N GLU A 553 31.13 -17.70 7.31
CA GLU A 553 31.57 -16.32 7.21
C GLU A 553 30.40 -15.39 6.89
N LEU A 554 30.66 -14.09 6.66
CA LEU A 554 29.62 -13.11 6.36
C LEU A 554 28.78 -13.51 5.13
N GLY A 555 27.47 -13.57 5.29
CA GLY A 555 26.52 -13.94 4.25
C GLY A 555 26.23 -15.43 4.11
N ASP A 556 26.98 -16.29 4.80
CA ASP A 556 26.72 -17.74 4.78
C ASP A 556 25.43 -18.09 5.52
N ILE A 557 24.73 -19.11 5.00
CA ILE A 557 23.50 -19.61 5.59
C ILE A 557 23.81 -20.47 6.83
N ILE A 558 23.04 -20.24 7.90
CA ILE A 558 23.13 -20.86 9.21
C ILE A 558 21.76 -21.19 9.78
N ALA A 559 21.72 -22.01 10.80
CA ALA A 559 20.56 -22.26 11.69
C ALA A 559 19.37 -22.98 11.03
N TYR A 560 18.92 -22.57 9.90
CA TYR A 560 17.91 -23.24 9.06
C TYR A 560 17.91 -22.70 7.64
N HIS A 561 17.48 -23.53 6.68
CA HIS A 561 17.28 -23.18 5.28
C HIS A 561 16.13 -24.00 4.70
N ASN A 562 15.07 -23.34 4.29
CA ASN A 562 13.93 -24.01 3.68
C ASN A 562 13.33 -23.22 2.53
N SER A 563 12.62 -23.94 1.65
CA SER A 563 11.88 -23.38 0.53
C SER A 563 10.43 -23.85 0.58
N THR A 564 9.52 -22.95 0.28
CA THR A 564 8.09 -23.21 0.14
C THR A 564 7.62 -22.80 -1.25
N THR A 565 6.78 -23.62 -1.90
CA THR A 565 6.04 -23.21 -3.08
C THR A 565 4.55 -23.15 -2.72
N VAL A 566 3.89 -22.08 -3.14
CA VAL A 566 2.45 -21.89 -2.95
C VAL A 566 1.79 -21.69 -4.30
N ASP A 567 0.88 -22.60 -4.68
CA ASP A 567 0.10 -22.50 -5.90
C ASP A 567 -1.38 -22.21 -5.56
N TRP A 568 -1.92 -21.19 -6.17
CA TRP A 568 -3.30 -20.75 -6.01
C TRP A 568 -4.01 -20.73 -7.35
N ILE A 569 -5.22 -21.28 -7.39
CA ILE A 569 -6.16 -21.11 -8.49
C ILE A 569 -7.56 -20.88 -7.94
N GLY A 570 -8.27 -19.90 -8.47
CA GLY A 570 -9.65 -19.61 -8.11
C GLY A 570 -10.45 -19.07 -9.28
N GLY A 571 -11.75 -19.23 -9.19
CA GLY A 571 -12.70 -18.68 -10.15
C GLY A 571 -13.98 -18.26 -9.45
N PHE A 572 -14.69 -17.31 -10.03
CA PHE A 572 -15.97 -16.83 -9.51
C PHE A 572 -16.93 -16.44 -10.63
N VAL A 573 -18.21 -16.42 -10.27
CA VAL A 573 -19.30 -15.83 -11.07
C VAL A 573 -20.06 -14.88 -10.16
N GLN A 574 -20.33 -13.66 -10.65
CA GLN A 574 -21.14 -12.66 -9.97
C GLN A 574 -22.22 -12.15 -10.90
N GLY A 575 -23.42 -11.94 -10.38
CA GLY A 575 -24.51 -11.23 -11.03
C GLY A 575 -24.81 -9.94 -10.29
N ASN A 576 -24.96 -8.84 -11.02
CA ASN A 576 -25.41 -7.54 -10.53
C ASN A 576 -26.75 -7.24 -11.22
N TYR A 577 -27.80 -7.02 -10.44
CA TYR A 577 -29.12 -6.67 -10.93
C TYR A 577 -29.53 -5.30 -10.40
N THR A 578 -29.77 -4.37 -11.30
CA THR A 578 -30.16 -2.99 -10.97
C THR A 578 -31.45 -2.68 -11.71
N LYS A 579 -32.55 -2.43 -10.98
CA LYS A 579 -33.81 -2.01 -11.56
C LYS A 579 -34.52 -1.02 -10.67
N ASP A 580 -34.90 0.13 -11.23
CA ASP A 580 -35.54 1.23 -10.53
C ASP A 580 -34.75 1.61 -9.24
N LYS A 581 -35.32 1.32 -8.09
CA LYS A 581 -34.77 1.58 -6.75
C LYS A 581 -34.05 0.39 -6.12
N LEU A 582 -33.97 -0.74 -6.80
CA LEU A 582 -33.44 -1.99 -6.25
C LEU A 582 -32.11 -2.36 -6.90
N ASN A 583 -31.08 -2.51 -6.09
CA ASN A 583 -29.77 -3.03 -6.51
C ASN A 583 -29.50 -4.33 -5.74
N LEU A 584 -29.21 -5.39 -6.46
CA LEU A 584 -28.87 -6.70 -5.91
C LEU A 584 -27.55 -7.17 -6.48
N TYR A 585 -26.73 -7.82 -5.68
CA TYR A 585 -25.64 -8.62 -6.20
C TYR A 585 -25.57 -9.98 -5.53
N GLY A 586 -25.09 -10.97 -6.27
CA GLY A 586 -24.81 -12.31 -5.77
C GLY A 586 -23.55 -12.87 -6.43
N MET A 587 -22.68 -13.49 -5.64
CA MET A 587 -21.43 -14.08 -6.11
C MET A 587 -21.25 -15.48 -5.54
N GLY A 588 -20.82 -16.40 -6.39
CA GLY A 588 -20.30 -17.72 -6.01
C GLY A 588 -18.88 -17.90 -6.54
N GLY A 589 -18.01 -18.49 -5.74
CA GLY A 589 -16.62 -18.73 -6.13
C GLY A 589 -16.04 -20.01 -5.54
N LEU A 590 -15.03 -20.53 -6.20
CA LEU A 590 -14.24 -21.69 -5.80
C LEU A 590 -12.78 -21.31 -5.85
N SER A 591 -11.98 -21.78 -4.89
CA SER A 591 -10.55 -21.68 -4.94
C SER A 591 -9.85 -22.90 -4.36
N SER A 592 -8.64 -23.15 -4.82
CA SER A 592 -7.78 -24.22 -4.35
C SER A 592 -6.36 -23.70 -4.15
N ILE A 593 -5.76 -24.05 -3.03
CA ILE A 593 -4.38 -23.71 -2.69
C ILE A 593 -3.60 -25.00 -2.40
N LYS A 594 -2.35 -25.06 -2.85
CA LYS A 594 -1.43 -26.16 -2.60
C LYS A 594 -0.13 -25.61 -2.04
N TYR A 595 0.45 -26.35 -1.12
CA TYR A 595 1.76 -26.05 -0.55
C TYR A 595 2.73 -27.19 -0.80
N SER A 596 3.99 -26.86 -1.10
CA SER A 596 5.11 -27.79 -0.99
C SER A 596 6.20 -27.13 -0.16
N TYR A 597 6.90 -27.94 0.62
CA TYR A 597 7.96 -27.52 1.54
C TYR A 597 9.18 -28.41 1.36
N GLN A 598 10.35 -27.82 1.43
CA GLN A 598 11.63 -28.53 1.40
C GLN A 598 12.56 -27.94 2.45
N ASP A 599 13.12 -28.80 3.31
CA ASP A 599 14.14 -28.43 4.28
C ASP A 599 15.52 -28.84 3.74
N HIS A 600 16.36 -27.85 3.45
CA HIS A 600 17.68 -28.06 2.86
C HIS A 600 18.74 -28.47 3.89
N PHE A 601 18.45 -28.38 5.19
CA PHE A 601 19.36 -28.77 6.27
C PHE A 601 19.15 -30.20 6.75
N THR A 602 18.13 -30.89 6.28
CA THR A 602 17.94 -32.32 6.55
C THR A 602 18.65 -33.19 5.49
N VAL A 603 19.21 -34.32 5.93
CA VAL A 603 19.90 -35.28 5.05
C VAL A 603 18.97 -35.80 3.95
N ALA A 604 17.71 -36.02 4.26
CA ALA A 604 16.71 -36.49 3.30
C ALA A 604 16.44 -35.49 2.18
N ASN A 605 16.45 -34.19 2.51
CA ASN A 605 16.20 -33.07 1.58
C ASN A 605 14.99 -33.29 0.64
N GLU A 606 13.93 -33.92 1.17
CA GLU A 606 12.76 -34.31 0.40
C GLU A 606 11.75 -33.17 0.30
N VAL A 607 11.06 -33.09 -0.84
CA VAL A 607 9.93 -32.16 -1.03
C VAL A 607 8.67 -32.80 -0.46
N VAL A 608 8.17 -32.23 0.63
CA VAL A 608 6.89 -32.58 1.23
C VAL A 608 5.78 -31.77 0.59
N LYS A 609 4.68 -32.42 0.19
CA LYS A 609 3.52 -31.78 -0.44
C LYS A 609 2.30 -31.97 0.43
N ALA A 610 1.59 -30.87 0.69
CA ALA A 610 0.28 -30.91 1.34
C ALA A 610 -0.83 -31.23 0.31
N ASP A 611 -1.91 -31.84 0.79
CA ASP A 611 -3.13 -31.97 0.01
C ASP A 611 -3.70 -30.60 -0.33
N ALA A 612 -4.40 -30.51 -1.47
CA ALA A 612 -5.03 -29.26 -1.88
C ALA A 612 -6.13 -28.84 -0.90
N ILE A 613 -6.05 -27.62 -0.41
CA ILE A 613 -7.07 -26.98 0.40
C ILE A 613 -8.03 -26.26 -0.55
N SER A 614 -9.27 -26.77 -0.66
CA SER A 614 -10.29 -26.17 -1.52
C SER A 614 -11.34 -25.46 -0.68
N THR A 615 -11.76 -24.29 -1.15
CA THR A 615 -12.74 -23.44 -0.48
C THR A 615 -13.87 -23.03 -1.43
N ILE A 616 -15.08 -22.91 -0.87
CA ILE A 616 -16.25 -22.36 -1.55
C ILE A 616 -16.55 -21.02 -0.90
N GLN A 617 -16.83 -20.03 -1.72
CA GLN A 617 -17.22 -18.71 -1.28
C GLN A 617 -18.59 -18.37 -1.89
N ALA A 618 -19.48 -17.82 -1.06
CA ALA A 618 -20.72 -17.22 -1.51
C ALA A 618 -20.95 -15.92 -0.76
N LYS A 619 -21.38 -14.90 -1.47
CA LYS A 619 -21.75 -13.60 -0.88
C LYS A 619 -22.84 -12.94 -1.72
N GLY A 620 -23.60 -12.05 -1.09
CA GLY A 620 -24.63 -11.28 -1.75
C GLY A 620 -25.01 -10.07 -0.93
N GLY A 621 -25.69 -9.13 -1.55
CA GLY A 621 -26.19 -7.94 -0.91
C GLY A 621 -27.35 -7.36 -1.69
N ALA A 622 -28.15 -6.55 -1.00
CA ALA A 622 -29.28 -5.83 -1.54
C ALA A 622 -29.26 -4.39 -1.06
N MET A 623 -29.57 -3.45 -1.95
CA MET A 623 -29.76 -2.05 -1.61
C MET A 623 -31.10 -1.58 -2.20
N TYR A 624 -31.80 -0.76 -1.45
CA TYR A 624 -33.03 -0.15 -1.87
C TYR A 624 -33.01 1.35 -1.62
N ASP A 625 -33.17 2.14 -2.67
CA ASP A 625 -33.20 3.60 -2.61
C ASP A 625 -34.62 4.04 -2.19
N ILE A 626 -34.76 4.55 -1.00
CA ILE A 626 -36.04 5.05 -0.44
C ILE A 626 -36.40 6.35 -1.16
N ASP A 627 -35.45 7.27 -1.22
CA ASP A 627 -35.51 8.53 -2.00
C ASP A 627 -34.11 8.90 -2.50
N GLU A 628 -33.95 10.09 -3.10
CA GLU A 628 -32.67 10.55 -3.69
C GLU A 628 -31.52 10.66 -2.69
N ASN A 629 -31.80 10.75 -1.39
CA ASN A 629 -30.81 10.98 -0.34
C ASN A 629 -30.76 9.86 0.70
N VAL A 630 -31.72 8.93 0.69
CA VAL A 630 -31.88 7.90 1.71
C VAL A 630 -31.97 6.52 1.07
N PHE A 631 -31.05 5.66 1.42
CA PHE A 631 -31.05 4.26 1.02
C PHE A 631 -30.85 3.33 2.21
N THR A 632 -31.26 2.09 2.04
CA THR A 632 -31.00 0.99 2.99
C THR A 632 -30.31 -0.16 2.28
N PHE A 633 -29.39 -0.85 2.97
CA PHE A 633 -28.71 -2.00 2.40
C PHE A 633 -28.51 -3.13 3.42
N LEU A 634 -28.41 -4.36 2.90
CA LEU A 634 -28.20 -5.60 3.65
C LEU A 634 -27.04 -6.39 3.06
#